data_eacbfc31f1f2086cc539cf0a2b0d39ee
#
_entry.id   eacbfc31f1f2086cc539cf0a2b0d39ee
#
_cell.length_a   1.000
_cell.length_b   1.000
_cell.length_c   1.000
_cell.angle_alpha   90.00
_cell.angle_beta   90.00
_cell.angle_gamma   90.00
#
_symmetry.space_group_name_H-M   'P 1'
#
loop_
_entity.id
_entity.type
_entity.pdbx_description
1 polymer ?
#
loop_
_entity_poly.entity_id
_entity_poly.type
_entity_poly.pdbx_seq_one_letter_code
_entity_poly.pdbx_strand_id
1 'polypeptide(L)'
;MISIEKFLDILSILHQTCMRAGEMQKSYHKTDILVSTKSNKTPVTQIDIDSNIIISKMLYELTPEIPIISEEDYEGQDKHQSFWIVDPLDGTSNYLNKGNNFCICISLIHNGYPILGIIYSPISEYFYYSYADYGAYLIKKSGAPIKLTTSKMSEKSNNVYTSVSIHNNILNQISKHVKNALFIKLASALKFGAIASGSGCFYPRLGPTHEWDTAAGQCLIEEAGGIVVDKHMHRLRYNKNANFLNNEFFVIADSSYDWKSVIDNIIYVRKLIS
;
A
#
# COMPACT_ATOMS: atom_id res chain seq x y z
N MET A 1 15.21 15.75 -5.22
CA MET A 1 14.05 15.09 -5.87
C MET A 1 14.55 14.29 -7.06
N ILE A 2 14.15 13.04 -7.24
CA ILE A 2 14.45 12.25 -8.44
C ILE A 2 13.56 12.77 -9.58
N SER A 3 14.10 13.02 -10.78
CA SER A 3 13.30 13.35 -11.97
C SER A 3 12.66 12.08 -12.56
N ILE A 4 11.68 12.26 -13.47
CA ILE A 4 11.06 11.13 -14.17
C ILE A 4 12.08 10.36 -15.01
N GLU A 5 13.02 11.04 -15.66
CA GLU A 5 14.08 10.42 -16.44
C GLU A 5 14.94 9.52 -15.54
N LYS A 6 15.39 10.06 -14.39
CA LYS A 6 16.18 9.29 -13.42
C LYS A 6 15.37 8.09 -12.88
N PHE A 7 14.06 8.26 -12.64
CA PHE A 7 13.19 7.14 -12.22
C PHE A 7 13.16 6.04 -13.29
N LEU A 8 12.97 6.39 -14.56
CA LEU A 8 12.93 5.42 -15.66
C LEU A 8 14.27 4.68 -15.81
N ASP A 9 15.40 5.38 -15.62
CA ASP A 9 16.73 4.77 -15.64
C ASP A 9 16.91 3.70 -14.55
N ILE A 10 16.37 3.96 -13.35
CA ILE A 10 16.53 3.03 -12.21
C ILE A 10 15.39 2.02 -12.07
N LEU A 11 14.31 2.13 -12.83
CA LEU A 11 13.12 1.28 -12.71
C LEU A 11 13.43 -0.21 -12.83
N SER A 12 14.30 -0.58 -13.76
CA SER A 12 14.71 -1.98 -13.93
C SER A 12 15.47 -2.52 -12.72
N ILE A 13 16.30 -1.69 -12.09
CA ILE A 13 17.06 -2.05 -10.87
C ILE A 13 16.09 -2.23 -9.70
N LEU A 14 15.13 -1.29 -9.52
CA LEU A 14 14.07 -1.38 -8.52
C LEU A 14 13.25 -2.67 -8.68
N HIS A 15 12.86 -3.01 -9.91
CA HIS A 15 12.11 -4.24 -10.20
C HIS A 15 12.95 -5.49 -9.87
N GLN A 16 14.20 -5.58 -10.33
CA GLN A 16 15.09 -6.71 -10.05
C GLN A 16 15.34 -6.88 -8.54
N THR A 17 15.48 -5.78 -7.80
CA THR A 17 15.67 -5.82 -6.35
C THR A 17 14.42 -6.35 -5.65
N CYS A 18 13.23 -5.88 -6.03
CA CYS A 18 11.97 -6.41 -5.52
C CYS A 18 11.81 -7.92 -5.84
N MET A 19 12.19 -8.35 -7.05
CA MET A 19 12.19 -9.77 -7.41
C MET A 19 13.14 -10.57 -6.52
N ARG A 20 14.37 -10.10 -6.32
CA ARG A 20 15.36 -10.77 -5.46
C ARG A 20 14.89 -10.91 -4.02
N ALA A 21 14.36 -9.84 -3.41
CA ALA A 21 13.79 -9.89 -2.08
C ALA A 21 12.57 -10.83 -2.03
N GLY A 22 11.69 -10.77 -3.03
CA GLY A 22 10.53 -11.64 -3.14
C GLY A 22 10.85 -13.11 -3.34
N GLU A 23 11.89 -13.46 -4.10
CA GLU A 23 12.35 -14.86 -4.21
C GLU A 23 12.84 -15.39 -2.85
N MET A 24 13.57 -14.58 -2.11
CA MET A 24 13.97 -14.93 -0.76
C MET A 24 12.73 -15.14 0.13
N GLN A 25 11.77 -14.23 0.11
CA GLN A 25 10.52 -14.37 0.86
C GLN A 25 9.77 -15.67 0.48
N LYS A 26 9.68 -16.00 -0.82
CA LYS A 26 9.05 -17.25 -1.29
C LYS A 26 9.79 -18.50 -0.82
N SER A 27 11.12 -18.48 -0.78
CA SER A 27 11.93 -19.62 -0.35
C SER A 27 11.69 -19.98 1.12
N TYR A 28 11.55 -18.98 1.98
CA TYR A 28 11.28 -19.15 3.41
C TYR A 28 9.79 -19.37 3.71
N HIS A 29 8.89 -18.89 2.87
CA HIS A 29 7.44 -18.99 3.10
C HIS A 29 6.95 -20.42 3.32
N LYS A 30 7.63 -21.41 2.79
CA LYS A 30 7.30 -22.84 2.90
C LYS A 30 7.99 -23.53 4.09
N THR A 31 8.90 -22.87 4.77
CA THR A 31 9.66 -23.43 5.91
C THR A 31 9.08 -22.95 7.24
N ASP A 32 9.50 -23.59 8.34
CA ASP A 32 9.24 -23.09 9.67
C ASP A 32 10.14 -21.88 9.96
N ILE A 33 9.52 -20.77 10.31
CA ILE A 33 10.18 -19.47 10.47
C ILE A 33 10.31 -19.17 11.95
N LEU A 34 11.50 -18.77 12.38
CA LEU A 34 11.69 -18.20 13.69
C LEU A 34 11.03 -16.82 13.74
N VAL A 35 10.05 -16.67 14.59
CA VAL A 35 9.32 -15.43 14.83
C VAL A 35 9.85 -14.78 16.09
N SER A 36 10.24 -13.53 16.01
CA SER A 36 10.45 -12.65 17.16
C SER A 36 9.33 -11.62 17.24
N THR A 37 9.29 -10.87 18.32
CA THR A 37 8.25 -9.85 18.55
C THR A 37 8.93 -8.52 18.76
N LYS A 38 8.55 -7.51 17.98
CA LYS A 38 9.00 -6.12 18.15
C LYS A 38 8.50 -5.55 19.49
N SER A 39 9.08 -4.44 19.93
CA SER A 39 8.68 -3.72 21.16
C SER A 39 7.21 -3.30 21.17
N ASN A 40 6.63 -3.04 20.00
CA ASN A 40 5.21 -2.72 19.81
C ASN A 40 4.28 -3.96 19.73
N LYS A 41 4.78 -5.17 20.02
CA LYS A 41 4.08 -6.46 19.98
C LYS A 41 3.69 -6.95 18.57
N THR A 42 4.21 -6.35 17.50
CA THR A 42 4.05 -6.89 16.14
C THR A 42 5.07 -8.01 15.88
N PRO A 43 4.71 -9.06 15.14
CA PRO A 43 5.65 -10.09 14.76
C PRO A 43 6.68 -9.52 13.76
N VAL A 44 7.92 -9.91 13.90
CA VAL A 44 8.99 -9.69 12.95
C VAL A 44 9.72 -11.00 12.69
N THR A 45 10.12 -11.21 11.47
CA THR A 45 10.91 -12.39 11.10
C THR A 45 12.28 -11.97 10.59
N GLN A 46 13.21 -12.91 10.56
CA GLN A 46 14.51 -12.67 9.91
C GLN A 46 14.33 -12.27 8.45
N ILE A 47 13.22 -12.67 7.82
CA ILE A 47 12.90 -12.37 6.42
C ILE A 47 12.57 -10.90 6.21
N ASP A 48 11.85 -10.28 7.16
CA ASP A 48 11.58 -8.83 7.13
C ASP A 48 12.91 -8.06 7.15
N ILE A 49 13.82 -8.45 8.05
CA ILE A 49 15.15 -7.82 8.20
C ILE A 49 16.02 -8.04 6.95
N ASP A 50 16.09 -9.26 6.43
CA ASP A 50 16.90 -9.58 5.25
C ASP A 50 16.35 -8.88 3.99
N SER A 51 15.02 -8.80 3.85
CA SER A 51 14.36 -8.03 2.79
C SER A 51 14.70 -6.55 2.89
N ASN A 52 14.68 -6.01 4.11
CA ASN A 52 15.05 -4.63 4.38
C ASN A 52 16.49 -4.33 3.97
N ILE A 53 17.44 -5.20 4.33
CA ILE A 53 18.85 -5.05 3.96
C ILE A 53 19.02 -4.99 2.43
N ILE A 54 18.35 -5.88 1.69
CA ILE A 54 18.43 -5.93 0.22
C ILE A 54 17.91 -4.61 -0.38
N ILE A 55 16.74 -4.14 0.08
CA ILE A 55 16.06 -2.97 -0.46
C ILE A 55 16.79 -1.68 -0.08
N SER A 56 17.11 -1.51 1.21
CA SER A 56 17.76 -0.30 1.72
C SER A 56 19.16 -0.10 1.13
N LYS A 57 19.93 -1.20 0.97
CA LYS A 57 21.24 -1.13 0.31
C LYS A 57 21.12 -0.61 -1.13
N MET A 58 20.18 -1.13 -1.90
CA MET A 58 19.96 -0.68 -3.29
C MET A 58 19.52 0.79 -3.35
N LEU A 59 18.57 1.20 -2.51
CA LEU A 59 18.11 2.60 -2.47
C LEU A 59 19.25 3.55 -2.11
N TYR A 60 20.10 3.17 -1.15
CA TYR A 60 21.28 3.95 -0.79
C TYR A 60 22.30 4.06 -1.95
N GLU A 61 22.54 2.96 -2.66
CA GLU A 61 23.47 2.97 -3.81
C GLU A 61 22.95 3.83 -4.97
N LEU A 62 21.63 3.90 -5.18
CA LEU A 62 21.00 4.69 -6.25
C LEU A 62 20.86 6.18 -5.91
N THR A 63 20.65 6.49 -4.63
CA THR A 63 20.30 7.84 -4.16
C THR A 63 20.83 8.08 -2.74
N PRO A 64 22.17 8.11 -2.54
CA PRO A 64 22.78 8.22 -1.21
C PRO A 64 22.41 9.51 -0.46
N GLU A 65 21.94 10.52 -1.18
CA GLU A 65 21.48 11.80 -0.64
C GLU A 65 20.03 11.78 -0.10
N ILE A 66 19.27 10.72 -0.36
CA ILE A 66 17.86 10.61 0.05
C ILE A 66 17.78 9.66 1.25
N PRO A 67 17.37 10.14 2.43
CA PRO A 67 17.19 9.29 3.61
C PRO A 67 16.18 8.16 3.36
N ILE A 68 16.39 7.03 4.05
CA ILE A 68 15.51 5.86 3.99
C ILE A 68 14.85 5.69 5.36
N ILE A 69 13.55 5.57 5.39
CA ILE A 69 12.74 5.23 6.57
C ILE A 69 12.08 3.89 6.28
N SER A 70 12.48 2.88 7.02
CA SER A 70 11.91 1.53 6.89
C SER A 70 11.21 1.11 8.17
N GLU A 71 10.17 0.28 8.03
CA GLU A 71 9.51 -0.34 9.18
C GLU A 71 10.48 -1.06 10.10
N GLU A 72 11.56 -1.64 9.57
CA GLU A 72 12.48 -2.49 10.31
C GLU A 72 13.61 -1.74 11.01
N ASP A 73 13.98 -0.54 10.54
CA ASP A 73 15.11 0.25 11.05
C ASP A 73 14.68 1.60 11.66
N TYR A 74 13.37 1.79 11.86
CA TYR A 74 12.87 3.06 12.35
C TYR A 74 13.17 3.26 13.84
N GLU A 75 14.08 4.18 14.17
CA GLU A 75 14.49 4.50 15.55
C GLU A 75 14.00 5.87 16.08
N GLY A 76 13.21 6.61 15.30
CA GLY A 76 12.77 7.96 15.72
C GLY A 76 12.85 8.99 14.59
N GLN A 77 12.48 10.23 14.90
CA GLN A 77 12.20 11.18 13.83
C GLN A 77 13.33 12.12 13.48
N ASP A 78 13.65 12.12 12.18
CA ASP A 78 14.04 13.36 11.50
C ASP A 78 12.98 13.74 10.47
N LYS A 79 12.61 15.02 10.43
CA LYS A 79 11.72 15.55 9.39
C LYS A 79 12.52 15.81 8.13
N HIS A 80 12.26 15.03 7.11
CA HIS A 80 12.90 15.19 5.80
C HIS A 80 11.90 15.77 4.80
N GLN A 81 12.38 16.65 3.93
CA GLN A 81 11.59 17.15 2.79
C GLN A 81 11.37 16.04 1.76
N SER A 82 12.39 15.21 1.54
CA SER A 82 12.34 14.03 0.67
C SER A 82 12.93 12.85 1.39
N PHE A 83 12.30 11.70 1.32
CA PHE A 83 12.79 10.45 1.90
C PHE A 83 12.10 9.24 1.24
N TRP A 84 12.82 8.12 1.20
CA TRP A 84 12.22 6.84 0.91
C TRP A 84 11.48 6.32 2.13
N ILE A 85 10.30 5.73 1.90
CA ILE A 85 9.55 5.01 2.92
C ILE A 85 9.31 3.58 2.43
N VAL A 86 9.65 2.59 3.28
CA VAL A 86 9.71 1.18 2.89
C VAL A 86 8.98 0.31 3.92
N ASP A 87 8.13 -0.58 3.42
CA ASP A 87 7.71 -1.78 4.12
C ASP A 87 8.28 -2.99 3.35
N PRO A 88 9.28 -3.67 3.90
CA PRO A 88 9.94 -4.76 3.19
C PRO A 88 9.10 -6.03 3.11
N LEU A 89 8.08 -6.19 3.97
CA LEU A 89 7.13 -7.31 3.93
C LEU A 89 5.78 -6.92 4.54
N ASP A 90 4.97 -6.15 3.80
CA ASP A 90 3.61 -5.82 4.20
C ASP A 90 2.73 -7.08 4.20
N GLY A 91 2.07 -7.30 5.33
CA GLY A 91 1.26 -8.49 5.55
C GLY A 91 1.98 -9.61 6.28
N THR A 92 2.94 -9.32 7.17
CA THR A 92 3.71 -10.29 7.97
C THR A 92 2.81 -11.32 8.65
N SER A 93 1.68 -10.92 9.23
CA SER A 93 0.72 -11.86 9.84
C SER A 93 0.13 -12.83 8.82
N ASN A 94 -0.17 -12.41 7.60
CA ASN A 94 -0.65 -13.28 6.54
C ASN A 94 0.45 -14.24 6.09
N TYR A 95 1.66 -13.72 5.93
CA TYR A 95 2.85 -14.49 5.60
C TYR A 95 3.13 -15.60 6.60
N LEU A 96 3.12 -15.32 7.91
CA LEU A 96 3.32 -16.29 8.99
C LEU A 96 2.25 -17.39 9.01
N ASN A 97 1.02 -17.04 8.67
CA ASN A 97 -0.08 -17.98 8.52
C ASN A 97 -0.08 -18.72 7.17
N LYS A 98 1.04 -18.71 6.44
CA LYS A 98 1.21 -19.35 5.13
C LYS A 98 0.21 -18.85 4.07
N GLY A 99 -0.31 -17.64 4.25
CA GLY A 99 -1.15 -16.97 3.26
C GLY A 99 -0.33 -16.33 2.15
N ASN A 100 -0.95 -16.15 1.00
CA ASN A 100 -0.30 -15.67 -0.23
C ASN A 100 -0.41 -14.15 -0.45
N ASN A 101 -1.05 -13.43 0.48
CA ASN A 101 -1.36 -12.02 0.32
C ASN A 101 -0.38 -11.15 1.14
N PHE A 102 0.84 -11.05 0.66
CA PHE A 102 1.89 -10.17 1.18
C PHE A 102 2.62 -9.50 0.02
N CYS A 103 3.27 -8.37 0.30
CA CYS A 103 3.96 -7.59 -0.72
C CYS A 103 5.10 -6.75 -0.13
N ILE A 104 5.93 -6.22 -1.02
CA ILE A 104 6.93 -5.21 -0.73
C ILE A 104 6.33 -3.86 -1.12
N CYS A 105 6.44 -2.85 -0.25
CA CYS A 105 6.04 -1.48 -0.53
C CYS A 105 7.24 -0.55 -0.46
N ILE A 106 7.48 0.23 -1.52
CA ILE A 106 8.54 1.25 -1.59
C ILE A 106 7.92 2.53 -2.14
N SER A 107 8.14 3.65 -1.47
CA SER A 107 7.66 4.95 -1.96
C SER A 107 8.69 6.04 -1.74
N LEU A 108 8.72 7.03 -2.62
CA LEU A 108 9.47 8.27 -2.42
C LEU A 108 8.49 9.37 -2.06
N ILE A 109 8.70 9.95 -0.88
CA ILE A 109 7.92 11.10 -0.39
C ILE A 109 8.66 12.38 -0.72
N HIS A 110 7.92 13.40 -1.17
CA HIS A 110 8.41 14.76 -1.32
C HIS A 110 7.36 15.77 -0.82
N ASN A 111 7.78 16.70 0.03
CA ASN A 111 6.89 17.70 0.65
C ASN A 111 5.65 17.11 1.33
N GLY A 112 5.80 15.89 1.89
CA GLY A 112 4.73 15.19 2.59
C GLY A 112 3.73 14.46 1.67
N TYR A 113 4.05 14.25 0.39
CA TYR A 113 3.23 13.48 -0.54
C TYR A 113 4.05 12.45 -1.30
N PRO A 114 3.47 11.28 -1.63
CA PRO A 114 4.18 10.28 -2.42
C PRO A 114 4.26 10.74 -3.88
N ILE A 115 5.47 10.71 -4.43
CA ILE A 115 5.74 11.04 -5.84
C ILE A 115 6.16 9.82 -6.65
N LEU A 116 6.49 8.71 -5.97
CA LEU A 116 6.80 7.42 -6.54
C LEU A 116 6.20 6.35 -5.65
N GLY A 117 5.60 5.32 -6.23
CA GLY A 117 5.06 4.18 -5.52
C GLY A 117 5.37 2.87 -6.24
N ILE A 118 5.83 1.88 -5.48
CA ILE A 118 6.05 0.51 -5.93
C ILE A 118 5.37 -0.45 -4.96
N ILE A 119 4.59 -1.39 -5.49
CA ILE A 119 4.06 -2.54 -4.75
C ILE A 119 4.45 -3.79 -5.54
N TYR A 120 5.21 -4.69 -4.91
CA TYR A 120 5.56 -5.97 -5.52
C TYR A 120 4.97 -7.13 -4.75
N SER A 121 4.18 -7.96 -5.44
CA SER A 121 3.62 -9.21 -4.91
C SER A 121 4.49 -10.40 -5.35
N PRO A 122 5.25 -11.02 -4.45
CA PRO A 122 6.13 -12.14 -4.81
C PRO A 122 5.40 -13.37 -5.34
N ILE A 123 4.20 -13.65 -4.81
CA ILE A 123 3.44 -14.85 -5.19
C ILE A 123 2.83 -14.73 -6.58
N SER A 124 2.26 -13.57 -6.93
CA SER A 124 1.69 -13.34 -8.25
C SER A 124 2.73 -12.87 -9.27
N GLU A 125 3.90 -12.44 -8.80
CA GLU A 125 4.95 -11.77 -9.59
C GLU A 125 4.39 -10.53 -10.31
N TYR A 126 3.57 -9.76 -9.58
CA TYR A 126 3.00 -8.50 -10.04
C TYR A 126 3.83 -7.36 -9.47
N PHE A 127 4.38 -6.55 -10.37
CA PHE A 127 5.12 -5.35 -10.03
C PHE A 127 4.31 -4.12 -10.47
N TYR A 128 3.67 -3.50 -9.50
CA TYR A 128 2.97 -2.23 -9.67
C TYR A 128 3.94 -1.09 -9.45
N TYR A 129 3.91 -0.09 -10.32
CA TYR A 129 4.69 1.12 -10.14
C TYR A 129 3.96 2.35 -10.65
N SER A 130 4.26 3.49 -10.06
CA SER A 130 3.71 4.79 -10.41
C SER A 130 4.72 5.88 -10.15
N TYR A 131 4.61 6.97 -10.90
CA TYR A 131 5.34 8.19 -10.67
C TYR A 131 4.43 9.37 -10.97
N ALA A 132 4.52 10.44 -10.15
CA ALA A 132 3.68 11.64 -10.24
C ALA A 132 3.66 12.22 -11.66
N ASP A 133 2.47 12.48 -12.19
CA ASP A 133 2.20 13.00 -13.53
C ASP A 133 2.67 12.06 -14.69
N TYR A 134 3.08 10.84 -14.40
CA TYR A 134 3.48 9.85 -15.41
C TYR A 134 2.44 8.75 -15.60
N GLY A 135 1.72 8.42 -14.52
CA GLY A 135 0.72 7.37 -14.49
C GLY A 135 1.15 6.15 -13.67
N ALA A 136 0.21 5.21 -13.58
CA ALA A 136 0.35 3.94 -12.88
C ALA A 136 0.42 2.77 -13.86
N TYR A 137 1.26 1.78 -13.55
CA TYR A 137 1.52 0.65 -14.43
C TYR A 137 1.65 -0.66 -13.64
N LEU A 138 1.40 -1.77 -14.32
CA LEU A 138 1.61 -3.13 -13.84
C LEU A 138 2.48 -3.92 -14.83
N ILE A 139 3.55 -4.52 -14.33
CA ILE A 139 4.28 -5.59 -15.01
C ILE A 139 3.87 -6.92 -14.37
N LYS A 140 3.35 -7.85 -15.18
CA LYS A 140 3.02 -9.22 -14.75
C LYS A 140 4.16 -10.13 -15.15
N LYS A 141 4.82 -10.73 -14.17
CA LYS A 141 6.03 -11.56 -14.41
C LYS A 141 7.09 -10.75 -15.17
N SER A 142 7.46 -11.19 -16.35
CA SER A 142 8.41 -10.51 -17.26
C SER A 142 7.71 -9.86 -18.47
N GLY A 143 6.38 -9.60 -18.36
CA GLY A 143 5.60 -9.02 -19.46
C GLY A 143 5.86 -7.53 -19.68
N ALA A 144 5.24 -6.98 -20.73
CA ALA A 144 5.26 -5.53 -20.98
C ALA A 144 4.42 -4.77 -19.92
N PRO A 145 4.78 -3.51 -19.64
CA PRO A 145 4.00 -2.65 -18.78
C PRO A 145 2.56 -2.45 -19.28
N ILE A 146 1.59 -2.62 -18.41
CA ILE A 146 0.17 -2.38 -18.65
C ILE A 146 -0.21 -1.12 -17.89
N LYS A 147 -0.69 -0.08 -18.59
CA LYS A 147 -1.17 1.14 -17.96
C LYS A 147 -2.42 0.84 -17.15
N LEU A 148 -2.48 1.34 -15.92
CA LEU A 148 -3.59 1.15 -15.01
C LEU A 148 -4.55 2.34 -15.05
N THR A 149 -5.83 2.04 -14.82
CA THR A 149 -6.89 3.03 -14.68
C THR A 149 -7.92 2.47 -13.71
N THR A 150 -8.33 3.29 -12.75
CA THR A 150 -9.38 2.92 -11.80
C THR A 150 -10.74 2.79 -12.51
N SER A 151 -11.64 1.97 -11.95
CA SER A 151 -12.98 1.77 -12.49
C SER A 151 -13.92 2.89 -12.06
N LYS A 152 -14.93 3.14 -12.89
CA LYS A 152 -16.12 3.92 -12.51
C LYS A 152 -17.11 3.05 -11.74
N MET A 153 -17.99 3.70 -10.94
CA MET A 153 -19.10 3.00 -10.29
C MET A 153 -20.00 2.32 -11.32
N SER A 154 -20.42 1.11 -11.01
CA SER A 154 -21.19 0.25 -11.93
C SER A 154 -22.60 -0.03 -11.42
N GLU A 155 -23.56 -0.06 -12.34
CA GLU A 155 -24.92 -0.52 -12.04
C GLU A 155 -25.02 -2.04 -11.82
N LYS A 156 -24.03 -2.82 -12.29
CA LYS A 156 -24.05 -4.30 -12.21
C LYS A 156 -23.44 -4.81 -10.90
N SER A 157 -22.23 -4.39 -10.57
CA SER A 157 -21.53 -4.83 -9.36
C SER A 157 -20.40 -3.86 -9.02
N ASN A 158 -20.14 -3.70 -7.72
CA ASN A 158 -19.10 -2.84 -7.20
C ASN A 158 -18.29 -3.61 -6.15
N ASN A 159 -17.08 -4.00 -6.51
CA ASN A 159 -16.18 -4.70 -5.58
C ASN A 159 -15.64 -3.73 -4.53
N VAL A 160 -15.89 -4.05 -3.27
CA VAL A 160 -15.38 -3.33 -2.10
C VAL A 160 -14.34 -4.20 -1.42
N TYR A 161 -13.09 -3.74 -1.46
CA TYR A 161 -12.01 -4.45 -0.75
C TYR A 161 -12.04 -4.11 0.74
N THR A 162 -11.84 -5.11 1.59
CA THR A 162 -11.90 -4.93 3.04
C THR A 162 -10.73 -5.61 3.74
N SER A 163 -10.47 -5.16 4.98
CA SER A 163 -9.63 -5.91 5.91
C SER A 163 -10.31 -7.21 6.32
N VAL A 164 -9.53 -8.20 6.71
CA VAL A 164 -10.06 -9.50 7.14
C VAL A 164 -11.00 -9.36 8.34
N SER A 165 -10.72 -8.42 9.25
CA SER A 165 -11.40 -8.19 10.53
C SER A 165 -12.45 -7.07 10.52
N ILE A 166 -12.96 -6.66 9.35
CA ILE A 166 -13.98 -5.61 9.28
C ILE A 166 -15.29 -6.06 9.94
N HIS A 167 -15.92 -5.17 10.71
CA HIS A 167 -17.16 -5.45 11.43
C HIS A 167 -18.38 -5.48 10.48
N ASN A 168 -19.31 -6.44 10.69
CA ASN A 168 -20.49 -6.60 9.83
C ASN A 168 -21.38 -5.35 9.75
N ASN A 169 -21.51 -4.57 10.84
CA ASN A 169 -22.28 -3.33 10.81
C ASN A 169 -21.72 -2.31 9.81
N ILE A 170 -20.40 -2.29 9.61
CA ILE A 170 -19.74 -1.44 8.61
C ILE A 170 -20.08 -1.95 7.19
N LEU A 171 -20.00 -3.27 6.96
CA LEU A 171 -20.39 -3.86 5.68
C LEU A 171 -21.84 -3.55 5.32
N ASN A 172 -22.75 -3.70 6.29
CA ASN A 172 -24.16 -3.36 6.12
C ASN A 172 -24.36 -1.87 5.79
N GLN A 173 -23.58 -0.99 6.42
CA GLN A 173 -23.66 0.43 6.13
C GLN A 173 -23.14 0.76 4.70
N ILE A 174 -22.05 0.13 4.27
CA ILE A 174 -21.56 0.30 2.90
C ILE A 174 -22.62 -0.19 1.89
N SER A 175 -23.25 -1.34 2.13
CA SER A 175 -24.28 -1.89 1.23
C SER A 175 -25.52 -1.01 1.06
N LYS A 176 -25.82 -0.12 2.01
CA LYS A 176 -26.91 0.84 1.91
C LYS A 176 -26.61 1.97 0.91
N HIS A 177 -25.33 2.28 0.70
CA HIS A 177 -24.89 3.41 -0.12
C HIS A 177 -24.23 2.94 -1.43
N VAL A 178 -23.53 1.82 -1.42
CA VAL A 178 -22.87 1.27 -2.60
C VAL A 178 -23.74 0.17 -3.21
N LYS A 179 -24.41 0.49 -4.29
CA LYS A 179 -25.33 -0.42 -4.98
C LYS A 179 -24.60 -1.67 -5.47
N ASN A 180 -25.17 -2.85 -5.20
CA ASN A 180 -24.61 -4.14 -5.59
C ASN A 180 -23.15 -4.34 -5.11
N ALA A 181 -22.85 -3.94 -3.85
CA ALA A 181 -21.54 -4.10 -3.25
C ALA A 181 -21.20 -5.59 -3.07
N LEU A 182 -20.04 -6.00 -3.59
CA LEU A 182 -19.43 -7.31 -3.38
C LEU A 182 -18.19 -7.15 -2.51
N PHE A 183 -18.19 -7.75 -1.33
CA PHE A 183 -17.09 -7.59 -0.38
C PHE A 183 -16.01 -8.64 -0.61
N ILE A 184 -14.79 -8.16 -0.85
CA ILE A 184 -13.59 -8.99 -1.09
C ILE A 184 -12.60 -8.75 0.05
N LYS A 185 -12.32 -9.79 0.84
CA LYS A 185 -11.30 -9.74 1.87
C LYS A 185 -9.93 -9.98 1.24
N LEU A 186 -9.04 -9.02 1.36
CA LEU A 186 -7.67 -9.10 0.87
C LEU A 186 -6.73 -8.52 1.92
N ALA A 187 -5.61 -9.16 2.20
CA ALA A 187 -4.58 -8.64 3.10
C ALA A 187 -3.63 -7.69 2.35
N SER A 188 -2.79 -6.99 3.08
CA SER A 188 -1.70 -6.12 2.60
C SER A 188 -2.11 -4.96 1.69
N ALA A 189 -1.13 -4.22 1.18
CA ALA A 189 -1.29 -3.15 0.20
C ALA A 189 -1.73 -3.65 -1.19
N LEU A 190 -1.86 -4.95 -1.40
CA LEU A 190 -2.39 -5.53 -2.64
C LEU A 190 -3.79 -5.01 -3.00
N LYS A 191 -4.56 -4.54 -2.02
CA LYS A 191 -5.85 -3.86 -2.24
C LYS A 191 -5.71 -2.61 -3.11
N PHE A 192 -4.64 -1.84 -2.94
CA PHE A 192 -4.36 -0.67 -3.77
C PHE A 192 -4.10 -1.08 -5.22
N GLY A 193 -3.27 -2.13 -5.42
CA GLY A 193 -3.00 -2.67 -6.77
C GLY A 193 -4.26 -3.17 -7.46
N ALA A 194 -5.15 -3.85 -6.74
CA ALA A 194 -6.42 -4.32 -7.26
C ALA A 194 -7.34 -3.16 -7.70
N ILE A 195 -7.49 -2.12 -6.87
CA ILE A 195 -8.30 -0.95 -7.18
C ILE A 195 -7.69 -0.13 -8.34
N ALA A 196 -6.38 0.10 -8.32
CA ALA A 196 -5.68 0.78 -9.41
C ALA A 196 -5.84 0.06 -10.77
N SER A 197 -5.98 -1.28 -10.73
CA SER A 197 -6.23 -2.12 -11.92
C SER A 197 -7.70 -2.15 -12.36
N GLY A 198 -8.57 -1.34 -11.74
CA GLY A 198 -10.00 -1.30 -12.08
C GLY A 198 -10.83 -2.47 -11.53
N SER A 199 -10.26 -3.30 -10.62
CA SER A 199 -10.94 -4.48 -10.07
C SER A 199 -11.85 -4.17 -8.89
N GLY A 200 -11.84 -2.93 -8.36
CA GLY A 200 -12.67 -2.51 -7.23
C GLY A 200 -12.91 -1.02 -7.20
N CYS A 201 -13.94 -0.63 -6.45
CA CYS A 201 -14.36 0.77 -6.37
C CYS A 201 -13.97 1.46 -5.05
N PHE A 202 -13.81 0.69 -3.97
CA PHE A 202 -13.67 1.25 -2.63
C PHE A 202 -12.89 0.33 -1.68
N TYR A 203 -12.07 0.93 -0.80
CA TYR A 203 -11.46 0.25 0.32
C TYR A 203 -11.45 1.17 1.55
N PRO A 204 -12.30 0.91 2.57
CA PRO A 204 -12.26 1.59 3.85
C PRO A 204 -11.26 0.91 4.78
N ARG A 205 -10.31 1.67 5.31
CA ARG A 205 -9.43 1.23 6.41
C ARG A 205 -9.79 2.00 7.67
N LEU A 206 -10.32 1.30 8.67
CA LEU A 206 -10.81 1.91 9.92
C LEU A 206 -9.87 1.69 11.10
N GLY A 207 -9.03 0.65 11.05
CA GLY A 207 -7.98 0.42 12.04
C GLY A 207 -6.70 1.18 11.71
N PRO A 208 -5.81 1.38 12.69
CA PRO A 208 -4.52 2.04 12.45
C PRO A 208 -3.67 1.24 11.46
N THR A 209 -2.86 1.97 10.69
CA THR A 209 -1.79 1.45 9.84
C THR A 209 -0.63 2.41 9.92
N HIS A 210 0.53 1.99 9.45
CA HIS A 210 1.64 2.92 9.33
C HIS A 210 1.67 3.60 7.96
N GLU A 211 2.45 4.66 7.85
CA GLU A 211 2.61 5.42 6.61
C GLU A 211 3.27 4.56 5.51
N TRP A 212 4.17 3.63 5.87
CA TRP A 212 4.81 2.71 4.91
C TRP A 212 3.85 1.69 4.29
N ASP A 213 2.71 1.35 4.95
CA ASP A 213 1.65 0.49 4.41
C ASP A 213 0.84 1.18 3.30
N THR A 214 0.89 2.51 3.21
CA THR A 214 -0.05 3.30 2.40
C THR A 214 0.59 4.16 1.32
N ALA A 215 1.82 4.61 1.52
CA ALA A 215 2.46 5.60 0.65
C ALA A 215 2.57 5.14 -0.82
N ALA A 216 3.06 3.93 -1.04
CA ALA A 216 3.16 3.36 -2.38
C ALA A 216 1.78 3.19 -3.03
N GLY A 217 0.82 2.71 -2.23
CA GLY A 217 -0.56 2.52 -2.67
C GLY A 217 -1.26 3.82 -3.04
N GLN A 218 -1.04 4.89 -2.27
CA GLN A 218 -1.62 6.20 -2.57
C GLN A 218 -1.11 6.73 -3.91
N CYS A 219 0.20 6.73 -4.13
CA CYS A 219 0.76 7.16 -5.42
C CYS A 219 0.14 6.36 -6.57
N LEU A 220 0.06 5.04 -6.41
CA LEU A 220 -0.50 4.15 -7.44
C LEU A 220 -1.97 4.47 -7.75
N ILE A 221 -2.79 4.70 -6.73
CA ILE A 221 -4.22 5.03 -6.90
C ILE A 221 -4.39 6.39 -7.57
N GLU A 222 -3.68 7.42 -7.11
CA GLU A 222 -3.79 8.77 -7.63
C GLU A 222 -3.38 8.82 -9.10
N GLU A 223 -2.29 8.14 -9.45
CA GLU A 223 -1.79 8.04 -10.84
C GLU A 223 -2.67 7.14 -11.74
N ALA A 224 -3.50 6.27 -11.16
CA ALA A 224 -4.52 5.52 -11.89
C ALA A 224 -5.86 6.26 -12.03
N GLY A 225 -6.01 7.46 -11.44
CA GLY A 225 -7.20 8.31 -11.55
C GLY A 225 -8.18 8.23 -10.38
N GLY A 226 -7.82 7.55 -9.28
CA GLY A 226 -8.56 7.53 -8.02
C GLY A 226 -8.05 8.54 -7.00
N ILE A 227 -8.49 8.41 -5.76
CA ILE A 227 -8.03 9.23 -4.63
C ILE A 227 -7.87 8.39 -3.35
N VAL A 228 -6.98 8.84 -2.46
CA VAL A 228 -6.83 8.28 -1.10
C VAL A 228 -6.99 9.41 -0.10
N VAL A 229 -8.00 9.30 0.76
CA VAL A 229 -8.44 10.41 1.62
C VAL A 229 -8.67 9.97 3.06
N ASP A 230 -8.61 10.93 3.99
CA ASP A 230 -9.05 10.76 5.36
C ASP A 230 -10.61 10.87 5.47
N LYS A 231 -11.14 10.77 6.69
CA LYS A 231 -12.59 10.94 6.96
C LYS A 231 -13.16 12.32 6.62
N HIS A 232 -12.31 13.32 6.43
CA HIS A 232 -12.69 14.68 6.04
C HIS A 232 -12.53 14.93 4.53
N MET A 233 -12.23 13.89 3.76
CA MET A 233 -11.92 13.95 2.33
C MET A 233 -10.62 14.70 2.01
N HIS A 234 -9.72 14.85 2.97
CA HIS A 234 -8.41 15.42 2.71
C HIS A 234 -7.44 14.35 2.21
N ARG A 235 -6.66 14.67 1.20
CA ARG A 235 -5.56 13.83 0.71
C ARG A 235 -4.62 13.48 1.85
N LEU A 236 -4.19 12.22 1.98
CA LEU A 236 -3.27 11.82 3.03
C LEU A 236 -1.91 12.50 2.86
N ARG A 237 -1.29 12.82 3.99
CA ARG A 237 0.07 13.36 4.07
C ARG A 237 0.95 12.43 4.89
N TYR A 238 2.24 12.49 4.62
CA TYR A 238 3.26 11.64 5.21
C TYR A 238 4.25 12.43 6.04
N ASN A 239 4.94 11.76 6.99
CA ASN A 239 5.82 12.38 7.97
C ASN A 239 5.11 13.45 8.83
N LYS A 240 3.86 13.17 9.20
CA LYS A 240 3.04 14.04 10.05
C LYS A 240 3.42 13.94 11.51
N ASN A 241 3.57 12.71 11.98
CA ASN A 241 3.73 12.36 13.39
C ASN A 241 4.96 11.49 13.59
N ALA A 242 5.50 11.54 14.83
CA ALA A 242 6.68 10.79 15.24
C ALA A 242 6.56 9.27 15.09
N ASN A 243 5.37 8.74 15.11
CA ASN A 243 5.11 7.30 15.08
C ASN A 243 4.70 6.77 13.70
N PHE A 244 4.69 7.62 12.65
CA PHE A 244 4.25 7.26 11.29
C PHE A 244 2.88 6.58 11.21
N LEU A 245 2.01 6.81 12.20
CA LEU A 245 0.66 6.24 12.16
C LEU A 245 -0.28 7.07 11.28
N ASN A 246 -1.02 6.36 10.44
CA ASN A 246 -2.21 6.84 9.79
C ASN A 246 -3.43 6.55 10.66
N ASN A 247 -4.34 7.50 10.70
CA ASN A 247 -5.70 7.27 11.16
C ASN A 247 -6.48 6.46 10.11
N GLU A 248 -7.81 6.40 10.26
CA GLU A 248 -8.67 5.86 9.22
C GLU A 248 -8.47 6.56 7.88
N PHE A 249 -8.53 5.77 6.80
CA PHE A 249 -8.46 6.29 5.43
C PHE A 249 -9.37 5.49 4.49
N PHE A 250 -9.61 6.07 3.32
CA PHE A 250 -10.52 5.54 2.31
C PHE A 250 -9.86 5.63 0.93
N VAL A 251 -9.80 4.50 0.24
CA VAL A 251 -9.35 4.42 -1.15
C VAL A 251 -10.58 4.41 -2.05
N ILE A 252 -10.61 5.30 -3.01
CA ILE A 252 -11.76 5.58 -3.87
C ILE A 252 -11.32 5.53 -5.33
N ALA A 253 -11.95 4.67 -6.12
CA ALA A 253 -11.66 4.53 -7.55
C ALA A 253 -12.30 5.64 -8.39
N ASP A 254 -13.54 6.02 -8.08
CA ASP A 254 -14.34 7.00 -8.81
C ASP A 254 -14.72 8.18 -7.91
N SER A 255 -13.98 9.27 -8.01
CA SER A 255 -14.20 10.47 -7.18
C SER A 255 -15.49 11.25 -7.54
N SER A 256 -16.19 10.89 -8.62
CA SER A 256 -17.44 11.55 -9.02
C SER A 256 -18.65 11.06 -8.21
N TYR A 257 -18.54 9.95 -7.48
CA TYR A 257 -19.59 9.43 -6.61
C TYR A 257 -19.61 10.15 -5.25
N ASP A 258 -20.77 10.22 -4.57
CA ASP A 258 -20.90 10.85 -3.25
C ASP A 258 -20.29 10.00 -2.11
N TRP A 259 -18.98 9.91 -2.09
CA TRP A 259 -18.25 9.18 -1.06
C TRP A 259 -18.27 9.88 0.31
N LYS A 260 -18.47 11.20 0.34
CA LYS A 260 -18.53 11.94 1.62
C LYS A 260 -19.67 11.42 2.48
N SER A 261 -20.86 11.27 1.93
CA SER A 261 -22.01 10.69 2.63
C SER A 261 -21.76 9.25 3.08
N VAL A 262 -21.12 8.42 2.24
CA VAL A 262 -20.77 7.03 2.59
C VAL A 262 -19.80 7.00 3.78
N ILE A 263 -18.75 7.79 3.72
CA ILE A 263 -17.71 7.86 4.77
C ILE A 263 -18.29 8.37 6.09
N ASP A 264 -19.09 9.43 6.09
CA ASP A 264 -19.71 9.98 7.30
C ASP A 264 -20.58 8.93 8.01
N ASN A 265 -21.35 8.16 7.23
CA ASN A 265 -22.18 7.09 7.79
C ASN A 265 -21.33 5.92 8.33
N ILE A 266 -20.24 5.56 7.68
CA ILE A 266 -19.29 4.54 8.16
C ILE A 266 -18.69 5.00 9.51
N ILE A 267 -18.21 6.24 9.58
CA ILE A 267 -17.58 6.80 10.79
C ILE A 267 -18.61 6.91 11.93
N TYR A 268 -19.86 7.30 11.64
CA TYR A 268 -20.94 7.32 12.63
C TYR A 268 -21.17 5.92 13.21
N VAL A 269 -21.37 4.90 12.38
CA VAL A 269 -21.60 3.52 12.84
C VAL A 269 -20.38 2.99 13.61
N ARG A 270 -19.15 3.30 13.17
CA ARG A 270 -17.94 2.91 13.89
C ARG A 270 -17.92 3.42 15.33
N LYS A 271 -18.33 4.67 15.57
CA LYS A 271 -18.41 5.25 16.92
C LYS A 271 -19.44 4.57 17.82
N LEU A 272 -20.44 3.91 17.24
CA LEU A 272 -21.47 3.19 18.00
C LEU A 272 -21.05 1.77 18.40
N ILE A 273 -20.02 1.22 17.75
CA ILE A 273 -19.58 -0.16 17.97
C ILE A 273 -18.18 -0.25 18.59
N SER A 274 -17.47 0.88 18.74
CA SER A 274 -16.21 1.02 19.50
C SER A 274 -16.47 1.29 20.98
#